data_884574bef34b8d01e6f0b2a09007f9c3
#
_entry.id   884574bef34b8d01e6f0b2a09007f9c3
#
_cell.length_a   1.000
_cell.length_b   1.000
_cell.length_c   1.000
_cell.angle_alpha   90.00
_cell.angle_beta   90.00
_cell.angle_gamma   90.00
#
_symmetry.space_group_name_H-M   'P 1'
#
loop_
_entity.id
_entity.type
_entity.pdbx_description
1 polymer ?
#
loop_
_entity_poly.entity_id
_entity_poly.type
_entity_poly.pdbx_seq_one_letter_code
_entity_poly.pdbx_strand_id
1 'polypeptide(L)'
;MNRTIGIADEDLIMHLRGFLKTGHWPSLLCAFLYFDLSFMVWVLLGAVANSIVADLGLNEVQRGLMLALPLLGGSVLRLVLGILADRWGARRTGIVGLMLTLIPLVLGWLWADSFAQILLVGLLLGVAGASFAVALPLASRWYPPHYQGIALGIAGAGNSGTCLATLFGPLLAQWLGWHAVFGLALVPILGALVVFMLLAKDCPNQPAPKRWADYAAVLKQRDTWWFCLFYAVTFGGFVGLAVFLNSFFHVQYGLNSVTAGYCATLCVLAGSFLRPVGGYLADRFGGIRLLIFLYVGAGGCMLLLTDVPPLAIGVSCLFLGMGILGMGNGAVFQLVPQRFPTQIGVLTGIVGAAGGLGGFFLPNLLGNLRHLTGSFAGGFLIFGAVAIACGAAVRYVSHRWEGAFVGRGGVASGSAPAETVPAEAIATA
;
A
#
# COMPACT_ATOMS: atom_id res chain seq x y z
N MET A 1 9.10 40.62 1.63
CA MET A 1 8.38 39.32 1.68
C MET A 1 7.86 38.86 0.31
N ASN A 2 7.51 39.71 -0.64
CA ASN A 2 6.98 39.31 -1.96
C ASN A 2 8.02 38.85 -3.01
N ARG A 3 9.32 39.10 -2.85
CA ARG A 3 10.36 38.65 -3.81
C ARG A 3 10.85 37.20 -3.56
N THR A 4 10.75 36.72 -2.34
CA THR A 4 11.19 35.35 -1.98
C THR A 4 10.16 34.28 -2.40
N ILE A 5 8.88 34.64 -2.52
CA ILE A 5 7.82 33.73 -2.97
C ILE A 5 7.93 33.51 -4.50
N GLY A 6 8.23 34.55 -5.28
CA GLY A 6 8.33 34.44 -6.74
C GLY A 6 9.53 33.59 -7.22
N ILE A 7 10.67 33.63 -6.53
CA ILE A 7 11.86 32.83 -6.88
C ILE A 7 11.63 31.34 -6.58
N ALA A 8 10.95 31.00 -5.48
CA ALA A 8 10.62 29.63 -5.14
C ALA A 8 9.63 29.00 -6.14
N ASP A 9 8.70 29.78 -6.69
CA ASP A 9 7.74 29.34 -7.69
C ASP A 9 8.39 29.14 -9.07
N GLU A 10 9.32 30.00 -9.47
CA GLU A 10 10.06 29.86 -10.74
C GLU A 10 11.00 28.66 -10.71
N ASP A 11 11.70 28.41 -9.60
CA ASP A 11 12.55 27.25 -9.41
C ASP A 11 11.73 25.95 -9.41
N LEU A 12 10.56 25.94 -8.79
CA LEU A 12 9.65 24.80 -8.78
C LEU A 12 9.13 24.49 -10.20
N ILE A 13 8.72 25.53 -10.94
CA ILE A 13 8.24 25.40 -12.32
C ILE A 13 9.35 24.90 -13.24
N MET A 14 10.57 25.41 -13.11
CA MET A 14 11.73 24.92 -13.87
C MET A 14 12.06 23.48 -13.54
N HIS A 15 11.99 23.08 -12.26
CA HIS A 15 12.22 21.72 -11.82
C HIS A 15 11.18 20.75 -12.37
N LEU A 16 9.89 21.14 -12.35
CA LEU A 16 8.79 20.34 -12.91
C LEU A 16 8.89 20.25 -14.46
N ARG A 17 9.26 21.32 -15.14
CA ARG A 17 9.51 21.28 -16.59
C ARG A 17 10.70 20.39 -16.95
N GLY A 18 11.77 20.42 -16.15
CA GLY A 18 12.90 19.50 -16.27
C GLY A 18 12.47 18.04 -16.10
N PHE A 19 11.67 17.75 -15.08
CA PHE A 19 11.11 16.42 -14.83
C PHE A 19 10.31 15.88 -16.04
N LEU A 20 9.39 16.67 -16.59
CA LEU A 20 8.56 16.26 -17.73
C LEU A 20 9.35 16.03 -19.02
N LYS A 21 10.50 16.71 -19.20
CA LYS A 21 11.36 16.56 -20.38
C LYS A 21 12.38 15.42 -20.27
N THR A 22 12.72 15.02 -19.05
CA THR A 22 13.84 14.10 -18.81
C THR A 22 13.44 12.64 -18.89
N GLY A 23 12.20 12.29 -18.50
CA GLY A 23 11.71 10.91 -18.45
C GLY A 23 10.68 10.59 -19.53
N HIS A 24 10.11 9.38 -19.46
CA HIS A 24 9.03 8.96 -20.34
C HIS A 24 7.69 9.07 -19.61
N TRP A 25 7.07 10.26 -19.64
CA TRP A 25 5.82 10.54 -18.94
C TRP A 25 4.66 9.59 -19.31
N PRO A 26 4.53 9.03 -20.57
CA PRO A 26 3.48 8.07 -20.86
C PRO A 26 3.62 6.77 -20.06
N SER A 27 4.86 6.28 -19.84
CA SER A 27 5.08 5.11 -18.98
C SER A 27 4.79 5.42 -17.51
N LEU A 28 5.04 6.64 -17.04
CA LEU A 28 4.69 7.08 -15.69
C LEU A 28 3.16 7.11 -15.51
N LEU A 29 2.43 7.66 -16.48
CA LEU A 29 0.96 7.65 -16.48
C LEU A 29 0.42 6.22 -16.50
N CYS A 30 0.98 5.34 -17.34
CA CYS A 30 0.61 3.92 -17.37
C CYS A 30 0.87 3.24 -16.02
N ALA A 31 1.99 3.52 -15.37
CA ALA A 31 2.31 2.98 -14.04
C ALA A 31 1.30 3.43 -12.99
N PHE A 32 0.94 4.71 -12.99
CA PHE A 32 -0.09 5.26 -12.11
C PHE A 32 -1.46 4.60 -12.37
N LEU A 33 -1.96 4.60 -13.61
CA LEU A 33 -3.26 4.03 -13.95
C LEU A 33 -3.32 2.52 -13.65
N TYR A 34 -2.26 1.78 -13.97
CA TYR A 34 -2.18 0.36 -13.64
C TYR A 34 -2.29 0.13 -12.14
N PHE A 35 -1.55 0.90 -11.34
CA PHE A 35 -1.58 0.75 -9.90
C PHE A 35 -2.92 1.20 -9.31
N ASP A 36 -3.44 2.36 -9.73
CA ASP A 36 -4.68 2.95 -9.22
C ASP A 36 -5.89 2.04 -9.48
N LEU A 37 -6.10 1.65 -10.74
CA LEU A 37 -7.24 0.82 -11.10
C LEU A 37 -7.11 -0.62 -10.58
N SER A 38 -5.89 -1.16 -10.50
CA SER A 38 -5.66 -2.46 -9.86
C SER A 38 -5.96 -2.40 -8.36
N PHE A 39 -5.59 -1.33 -7.65
CA PHE A 39 -5.93 -1.18 -6.24
C PHE A 39 -7.42 -0.99 -6.00
N MET A 40 -8.12 -0.28 -6.89
CA MET A 40 -9.59 -0.24 -6.88
C MET A 40 -10.17 -1.66 -6.89
N VAL A 41 -9.73 -2.50 -7.81
CA VAL A 41 -10.19 -3.89 -7.94
C VAL A 41 -9.75 -4.76 -6.76
N TRP A 42 -8.55 -4.58 -6.25
CA TRP A 42 -8.01 -5.36 -5.13
C TRP A 42 -8.85 -5.26 -3.85
N VAL A 43 -9.39 -4.07 -3.57
CA VAL A 43 -10.21 -3.81 -2.38
C VAL A 43 -11.71 -3.90 -2.65
N LEU A 44 -12.12 -4.33 -3.85
CA LEU A 44 -13.52 -4.33 -4.30
C LEU A 44 -14.42 -5.17 -3.40
N LEU A 45 -13.95 -6.35 -2.95
CA LEU A 45 -14.69 -7.18 -1.99
C LEU A 45 -15.01 -6.43 -0.70
N GLY A 46 -14.09 -5.60 -0.21
CA GLY A 46 -14.32 -4.74 0.95
C GLY A 46 -15.41 -3.71 0.73
N ALA A 47 -15.42 -3.11 -0.46
CA ALA A 47 -16.40 -2.10 -0.82
C ALA A 47 -17.84 -2.66 -0.91
N VAL A 48 -18.01 -3.87 -1.45
CA VAL A 48 -19.33 -4.51 -1.64
C VAL A 48 -19.65 -5.57 -0.59
N ALA A 49 -18.83 -5.68 0.47
CA ALA A 49 -18.91 -6.74 1.47
C ALA A 49 -20.28 -6.89 2.13
N ASN A 50 -20.92 -5.77 2.47
CA ASN A 50 -22.23 -5.81 3.14
C ASN A 50 -23.30 -6.44 2.26
N SER A 51 -23.27 -6.17 0.95
CA SER A 51 -24.20 -6.78 -0.02
C SER A 51 -23.96 -8.28 -0.16
N ILE A 52 -22.69 -8.72 -0.26
CA ILE A 52 -22.31 -10.13 -0.33
C ILE A 52 -22.70 -10.87 0.95
N VAL A 53 -22.44 -10.29 2.12
CA VAL A 53 -22.77 -10.87 3.42
C VAL A 53 -24.28 -11.05 3.57
N ALA A 54 -25.07 -10.07 3.15
CA ALA A 54 -26.53 -10.14 3.20
C ALA A 54 -27.07 -11.21 2.24
N ASP A 55 -26.53 -11.31 1.04
CA ASP A 55 -26.95 -12.23 -0.01
C ASP A 55 -26.61 -13.70 0.32
N LEU A 56 -25.37 -13.95 0.77
CA LEU A 56 -24.89 -15.30 1.08
C LEU A 56 -25.06 -15.73 2.55
N GLY A 57 -25.63 -14.88 3.41
CA GLY A 57 -25.87 -15.17 4.82
C GLY A 57 -24.58 -15.42 5.62
N LEU A 58 -23.51 -14.69 5.34
CA LEU A 58 -22.20 -14.93 5.96
C LEU A 58 -22.14 -14.43 7.40
N ASN A 59 -21.47 -15.20 8.26
CA ASN A 59 -21.15 -14.77 9.63
C ASN A 59 -19.90 -13.87 9.68
N GLU A 60 -19.60 -13.31 10.86
CA GLU A 60 -18.49 -12.37 11.06
C GLU A 60 -17.11 -12.97 10.76
N VAL A 61 -16.91 -14.26 11.05
CA VAL A 61 -15.66 -14.98 10.74
C VAL A 61 -15.49 -15.13 9.23
N GLN A 62 -16.55 -15.54 8.54
CA GLN A 62 -16.58 -15.67 7.09
C GLN A 62 -16.36 -14.31 6.39
N ARG A 63 -16.99 -13.25 6.92
CA ARG A 63 -16.76 -11.87 6.47
C ARG A 63 -15.28 -11.49 6.60
N GLY A 64 -14.69 -11.69 7.78
CA GLY A 64 -13.27 -11.39 8.03
C GLY A 64 -12.33 -12.12 7.05
N LEU A 65 -12.56 -13.42 6.83
CA LEU A 65 -11.78 -14.23 5.91
C LEU A 65 -11.94 -13.79 4.44
N MET A 66 -13.17 -13.49 4.01
CA MET A 66 -13.47 -12.99 2.68
C MET A 66 -12.69 -11.69 2.38
N LEU A 67 -12.65 -10.77 3.33
CA LEU A 67 -11.94 -9.50 3.20
C LEU A 67 -10.42 -9.64 3.23
N ALA A 68 -9.93 -10.64 3.95
CA ALA A 68 -8.50 -10.86 4.13
C ALA A 68 -7.83 -11.58 2.93
N LEU A 69 -8.54 -12.50 2.26
CA LEU A 69 -7.95 -13.33 1.20
C LEU A 69 -7.35 -12.57 0.02
N PRO A 70 -7.95 -11.47 -0.51
CA PRO A 70 -7.31 -10.65 -1.53
C PRO A 70 -5.94 -10.12 -1.08
N LEU A 71 -5.80 -9.79 0.19
CA LEU A 71 -4.57 -9.25 0.76
C LEU A 71 -3.47 -10.31 0.83
N LEU A 72 -3.84 -11.54 1.20
CA LEU A 72 -2.93 -12.69 1.16
C LEU A 72 -2.48 -13.00 -0.27
N GLY A 73 -3.42 -13.10 -1.21
CA GLY A 73 -3.12 -13.31 -2.62
C GLY A 73 -2.18 -12.22 -3.17
N GLY A 74 -2.45 -10.96 -2.85
CA GLY A 74 -1.60 -9.83 -3.22
C GLY A 74 -0.20 -9.89 -2.63
N SER A 75 -0.06 -10.33 -1.39
CA SER A 75 1.24 -10.56 -0.74
C SER A 75 2.11 -11.54 -1.51
N VAL A 76 1.59 -12.73 -1.80
CA VAL A 76 2.33 -13.79 -2.48
C VAL A 76 2.64 -13.39 -3.92
N LEU A 77 1.64 -12.92 -4.65
CA LEU A 77 1.78 -12.57 -6.07
C LEU A 77 2.65 -11.33 -6.29
N ARG A 78 2.81 -10.45 -5.30
CA ARG A 78 3.73 -9.31 -5.36
C ARG A 78 5.18 -9.73 -5.54
N LEU A 79 5.59 -10.82 -4.88
CA LEU A 79 6.93 -11.39 -5.09
C LEU A 79 7.06 -11.98 -6.50
N VAL A 80 6.05 -12.71 -6.96
CA VAL A 80 6.06 -13.33 -8.29
C VAL A 80 6.11 -12.26 -9.39
N LEU A 81 5.20 -11.28 -9.37
CA LEU A 81 5.17 -10.23 -10.38
C LEU A 81 6.42 -9.32 -10.32
N GLY A 82 6.98 -9.10 -9.13
CA GLY A 82 8.24 -8.36 -8.97
C GLY A 82 9.40 -9.07 -9.67
N ILE A 83 9.54 -10.38 -9.48
CA ILE A 83 10.57 -11.21 -10.15
C ILE A 83 10.33 -11.23 -11.67
N LEU A 84 9.09 -11.35 -12.11
CA LEU A 84 8.75 -11.32 -13.52
C LEU A 84 9.05 -9.95 -14.16
N ALA A 85 8.78 -8.84 -13.45
CA ALA A 85 9.09 -7.50 -13.92
C ALA A 85 10.60 -7.27 -14.07
N ASP A 86 11.42 -7.90 -13.23
CA ASP A 86 12.88 -7.84 -13.38
C ASP A 86 13.40 -8.71 -14.53
N ARG A 87 12.75 -9.83 -14.85
CA ARG A 87 13.20 -10.78 -15.88
C ARG A 87 12.62 -10.51 -17.27
N TRP A 88 11.33 -10.19 -17.35
CA TRP A 88 10.59 -10.02 -18.62
C TRP A 88 10.42 -8.55 -18.99
N GLY A 89 10.74 -7.64 -18.07
CA GLY A 89 10.44 -6.23 -18.16
C GLY A 89 9.09 -5.87 -17.54
N ALA A 90 8.98 -4.64 -17.06
CA ALA A 90 7.80 -4.15 -16.37
C ALA A 90 6.58 -4.04 -17.31
N ARG A 91 6.81 -3.69 -18.58
CA ARG A 91 5.74 -3.59 -19.59
C ARG A 91 5.05 -4.94 -19.82
N ARG A 92 5.80 -5.99 -20.14
CA ARG A 92 5.22 -7.32 -20.39
C ARG A 92 4.52 -7.87 -19.17
N THR A 93 5.15 -7.74 -18.01
CA THR A 93 4.58 -8.20 -16.74
C THR A 93 3.31 -7.44 -16.38
N GLY A 94 3.24 -6.13 -16.64
CA GLY A 94 2.05 -5.33 -16.40
C GLY A 94 0.89 -5.73 -17.31
N ILE A 95 1.13 -5.99 -18.58
CA ILE A 95 0.11 -6.52 -19.52
C ILE A 95 -0.45 -7.85 -19.01
N VAL A 96 0.43 -8.80 -18.64
CA VAL A 96 0.02 -10.09 -18.08
C VAL A 96 -0.76 -9.91 -16.77
N GLY A 97 -0.31 -9.02 -15.87
CA GLY A 97 -1.01 -8.70 -14.62
C GLY A 97 -2.42 -8.15 -14.85
N LEU A 98 -2.58 -7.21 -15.79
CA LEU A 98 -3.90 -6.67 -16.16
C LEU A 98 -4.80 -7.75 -16.77
N MET A 99 -4.29 -8.57 -17.69
CA MET A 99 -5.06 -9.68 -18.27
C MET A 99 -5.49 -10.70 -17.21
N LEU A 100 -4.60 -11.08 -16.31
CA LEU A 100 -4.94 -12.00 -15.21
C LEU A 100 -5.96 -11.38 -14.23
N THR A 101 -5.98 -10.05 -14.07
CA THR A 101 -6.97 -9.35 -13.23
C THR A 101 -8.39 -9.45 -13.81
N LEU A 102 -8.55 -9.63 -15.12
CA LEU A 102 -9.88 -9.82 -15.72
C LEU A 102 -10.53 -11.13 -15.28
N ILE A 103 -9.75 -12.18 -14.98
CA ILE A 103 -10.27 -13.49 -14.59
C ILE A 103 -11.15 -13.40 -13.32
N PRO A 104 -10.66 -12.93 -12.17
CA PRO A 104 -11.48 -12.81 -10.97
C PRO A 104 -12.65 -11.84 -11.13
N LEU A 105 -12.55 -10.83 -11.98
CA LEU A 105 -13.68 -9.93 -12.28
C LEU A 105 -14.79 -10.66 -13.03
N VAL A 106 -14.47 -11.44 -14.04
CA VAL A 106 -15.46 -12.26 -14.77
C VAL A 106 -16.05 -13.33 -13.86
N LEU A 107 -15.23 -14.01 -13.06
CA LEU A 107 -15.71 -15.02 -12.11
C LEU A 107 -16.61 -14.40 -11.03
N GLY A 108 -16.27 -13.23 -10.50
CA GLY A 108 -17.08 -12.50 -9.53
C GLY A 108 -18.41 -12.01 -10.11
N TRP A 109 -18.43 -11.70 -11.42
CA TRP A 109 -19.64 -11.27 -12.11
C TRP A 109 -20.59 -12.42 -12.44
N LEU A 110 -20.08 -13.55 -12.97
CA LEU A 110 -20.90 -14.58 -13.62
C LEU A 110 -21.00 -15.89 -12.83
N TRP A 111 -20.21 -16.09 -11.77
CA TRP A 111 -20.08 -17.42 -11.15
C TRP A 111 -20.08 -17.43 -9.63
N ALA A 112 -19.88 -16.31 -8.96
CA ALA A 112 -19.60 -16.27 -7.53
C ALA A 112 -20.89 -16.27 -6.69
N ASP A 113 -21.58 -17.43 -6.58
CA ASP A 113 -22.86 -17.59 -5.86
C ASP A 113 -22.69 -18.31 -4.50
N SER A 114 -21.46 -18.62 -4.08
CA SER A 114 -21.21 -19.31 -2.81
C SER A 114 -19.97 -18.75 -2.10
N PHE A 115 -19.88 -19.01 -0.78
CA PHE A 115 -18.75 -18.57 0.04
C PHE A 115 -17.41 -19.08 -0.51
N ALA A 116 -17.31 -20.35 -0.91
CA ALA A 116 -16.09 -20.94 -1.45
C ALA A 116 -15.65 -20.26 -2.76
N GLN A 117 -16.62 -19.93 -3.63
CA GLN A 117 -16.34 -19.23 -4.90
C GLN A 117 -15.86 -17.79 -4.65
N ILE A 118 -16.48 -17.08 -3.72
CA ILE A 118 -16.05 -15.73 -3.34
C ILE A 118 -14.63 -15.73 -2.71
N LEU A 119 -14.28 -16.76 -1.93
CA LEU A 119 -12.92 -16.92 -1.41
C LEU A 119 -11.91 -17.12 -2.54
N LEU A 120 -12.24 -17.93 -3.54
CA LEU A 120 -11.38 -18.12 -4.72
C LEU A 120 -11.23 -16.82 -5.52
N VAL A 121 -12.33 -16.12 -5.79
CA VAL A 121 -12.31 -14.79 -6.43
C VAL A 121 -11.41 -13.83 -5.63
N GLY A 122 -11.59 -13.79 -4.31
CA GLY A 122 -10.77 -12.96 -3.42
C GLY A 122 -9.27 -13.26 -3.54
N LEU A 123 -8.90 -14.53 -3.51
CA LEU A 123 -7.50 -14.96 -3.65
C LEU A 123 -6.92 -14.52 -5.01
N LEU A 124 -7.68 -14.71 -6.10
CA LEU A 124 -7.29 -14.32 -7.45
C LEU A 124 -7.21 -12.80 -7.64
N LEU A 125 -8.06 -12.01 -6.96
CA LEU A 125 -7.96 -10.55 -6.93
C LEU A 125 -6.60 -10.07 -6.39
N GLY A 126 -5.87 -10.92 -5.67
CA GLY A 126 -4.51 -10.66 -5.25
C GLY A 126 -3.56 -10.28 -6.39
N VAL A 127 -3.82 -10.72 -7.64
CA VAL A 127 -3.04 -10.28 -8.82
C VAL A 127 -3.07 -8.76 -8.96
N ALA A 128 -4.25 -8.15 -8.79
CA ALA A 128 -4.40 -6.70 -8.81
C ALA A 128 -3.59 -6.03 -7.68
N GLY A 129 -3.60 -6.61 -6.46
CA GLY A 129 -2.79 -6.11 -5.34
C GLY A 129 -1.27 -6.21 -5.54
N ALA A 130 -0.83 -7.05 -6.46
CA ALA A 130 0.57 -7.20 -6.81
C ALA A 130 1.07 -6.14 -7.83
N SER A 131 0.19 -5.32 -8.40
CA SER A 131 0.50 -4.27 -9.40
C SER A 131 1.59 -3.30 -8.94
N PHE A 132 1.67 -3.00 -7.64
CA PHE A 132 2.70 -2.18 -7.04
C PHE A 132 4.13 -2.60 -7.41
N ALA A 133 4.40 -3.93 -7.44
CA ALA A 133 5.73 -4.47 -7.74
C ALA A 133 6.16 -4.23 -9.19
N VAL A 134 5.22 -3.96 -10.08
CA VAL A 134 5.46 -3.69 -11.51
C VAL A 134 5.43 -2.18 -11.79
N ALA A 135 4.47 -1.47 -11.22
CA ALA A 135 4.25 -0.05 -11.47
C ALA A 135 5.44 0.82 -11.01
N LEU A 136 6.00 0.55 -9.84
CA LEU A 136 7.11 1.36 -9.32
C LEU A 136 8.39 1.25 -10.18
N PRO A 137 8.87 0.06 -10.58
CA PRO A 137 9.99 -0.05 -11.52
C PRO A 137 9.68 0.58 -12.89
N LEU A 138 8.47 0.41 -13.41
CA LEU A 138 8.07 1.02 -14.68
C LEU A 138 8.17 2.55 -14.64
N ALA A 139 7.75 3.16 -13.53
CA ALA A 139 7.82 4.60 -13.34
C ALA A 139 9.25 5.09 -13.12
N SER A 140 9.96 4.50 -12.15
CA SER A 140 11.22 5.07 -11.63
C SER A 140 12.41 4.90 -12.57
N ARG A 141 12.49 3.80 -13.35
CA ARG A 141 13.65 3.49 -14.20
C ARG A 141 13.88 4.49 -15.35
N TRP A 142 12.86 5.26 -15.72
CA TRP A 142 12.95 6.30 -16.75
C TRP A 142 13.56 7.61 -16.26
N TYR A 143 13.69 7.79 -14.94
CA TYR A 143 14.10 9.05 -14.34
C TYR A 143 15.46 8.93 -13.64
N PRO A 144 16.33 9.95 -13.77
CA PRO A 144 17.58 9.99 -13.05
C PRO A 144 17.32 10.09 -11.53
N PRO A 145 18.33 9.75 -10.67
CA PRO A 145 18.14 9.66 -9.23
C PRO A 145 17.46 10.85 -8.56
N HIS A 146 17.76 12.08 -8.99
CA HIS A 146 17.19 13.30 -8.43
C HIS A 146 15.71 13.52 -8.77
N TYR A 147 15.15 12.80 -9.76
CA TYR A 147 13.73 12.83 -10.12
C TYR A 147 12.98 11.55 -9.74
N GLN A 148 13.67 10.51 -9.32
CA GLN A 148 13.01 9.23 -8.97
C GLN A 148 12.00 9.37 -7.83
N GLY A 149 12.25 10.25 -6.87
CA GLY A 149 11.32 10.53 -5.78
C GLY A 149 9.96 11.04 -6.26
N ILE A 150 9.97 11.97 -7.24
CA ILE A 150 8.73 12.50 -7.84
C ILE A 150 8.01 11.41 -8.65
N ALA A 151 8.75 10.64 -9.45
CA ALA A 151 8.17 9.56 -10.26
C ALA A 151 7.53 8.46 -9.37
N LEU A 152 8.23 8.06 -8.31
CA LEU A 152 7.72 7.10 -7.32
C LEU A 152 6.53 7.67 -6.52
N GLY A 153 6.55 8.98 -6.23
CA GLY A 153 5.44 9.67 -5.57
C GLY A 153 4.17 9.66 -6.42
N ILE A 154 4.29 9.99 -7.72
CA ILE A 154 3.16 9.97 -8.67
C ILE A 154 2.65 8.54 -8.84
N ALA A 155 3.52 7.57 -9.13
CA ALA A 155 3.11 6.18 -9.25
C ALA A 155 2.51 5.65 -7.94
N GLY A 156 3.11 6.00 -6.80
CA GLY A 156 2.64 5.59 -5.46
C GLY A 156 1.29 6.19 -5.06
N ALA A 157 0.89 7.32 -5.67
CA ALA A 157 -0.44 7.89 -5.50
C ALA A 157 -1.56 6.97 -6.03
N GLY A 158 -1.24 5.94 -6.82
CA GLY A 158 -2.18 4.88 -7.24
C GLY A 158 -2.86 4.13 -6.10
N ASN A 159 -2.46 4.31 -4.84
CA ASN A 159 -3.27 3.90 -3.70
C ASN A 159 -4.66 4.57 -3.67
N SER A 160 -4.83 5.71 -4.38
CA SER A 160 -6.12 6.42 -4.47
C SER A 160 -7.23 5.60 -5.11
N GLY A 161 -6.91 4.59 -5.91
CA GLY A 161 -7.88 3.64 -6.45
C GLY A 161 -8.75 2.97 -5.38
N THR A 162 -8.23 2.80 -4.15
CA THR A 162 -9.05 2.32 -3.02
C THR A 162 -10.23 3.24 -2.74
N CYS A 163 -10.08 4.56 -2.93
CA CYS A 163 -11.16 5.53 -2.77
C CYS A 163 -12.26 5.34 -3.81
N LEU A 164 -11.88 5.00 -5.05
CA LEU A 164 -12.85 4.71 -6.11
C LEU A 164 -13.73 3.51 -5.74
N ALA A 165 -13.13 2.44 -5.23
CA ALA A 165 -13.87 1.26 -4.79
C ALA A 165 -14.81 1.58 -3.63
N THR A 166 -14.32 2.23 -2.57
CA THR A 166 -15.11 2.51 -1.35
C THR A 166 -16.21 3.53 -1.60
N LEU A 167 -16.02 4.47 -2.55
CA LEU A 167 -17.00 5.47 -2.92
C LEU A 167 -18.09 4.90 -3.82
N PHE A 168 -17.69 4.27 -4.93
CA PHE A 168 -18.62 3.84 -5.96
C PHE A 168 -19.13 2.41 -5.76
N GLY A 169 -18.34 1.51 -5.14
CA GLY A 169 -18.69 0.11 -4.96
C GLY A 169 -20.04 -0.09 -4.26
N PRO A 170 -20.26 0.47 -3.06
CA PRO A 170 -21.53 0.32 -2.35
C PRO A 170 -22.71 0.94 -3.10
N LEU A 171 -22.51 2.08 -3.75
CA LEU A 171 -23.53 2.78 -4.53
C LEU A 171 -23.99 1.94 -5.73
N LEU A 172 -23.03 1.43 -6.50
CA LEU A 172 -23.31 0.57 -7.66
C LEU A 172 -23.92 -0.76 -7.24
N ALA A 173 -23.47 -1.34 -6.11
CA ALA A 173 -24.04 -2.57 -5.58
C ALA A 173 -25.50 -2.40 -5.14
N GLN A 174 -25.86 -1.23 -4.62
CA GLN A 174 -27.24 -0.91 -4.26
C GLN A 174 -28.16 -0.82 -5.47
N TRP A 175 -27.67 -0.30 -6.60
CA TRP A 175 -28.49 -0.10 -7.81
C TRP A 175 -28.57 -1.33 -8.72
N LEU A 176 -27.47 -2.05 -8.85
CA LEU A 176 -27.28 -3.07 -9.89
C LEU A 176 -26.99 -4.47 -9.32
N GLY A 177 -26.85 -4.58 -7.99
CA GLY A 177 -26.35 -5.78 -7.34
C GLY A 177 -24.82 -5.88 -7.35
N TRP A 178 -24.28 -6.60 -6.37
CA TRP A 178 -22.82 -6.67 -6.17
C TRP A 178 -22.09 -7.43 -7.29
N HIS A 179 -22.73 -8.40 -7.93
CA HIS A 179 -22.16 -9.10 -9.10
C HIS A 179 -21.86 -8.13 -10.25
N ALA A 180 -22.82 -7.23 -10.54
CA ALA A 180 -22.65 -6.26 -11.60
C ALA A 180 -21.50 -5.30 -11.37
N VAL A 181 -21.11 -5.04 -10.11
CA VAL A 181 -19.96 -4.20 -9.79
C VAL A 181 -18.64 -4.82 -10.29
N PHE A 182 -18.50 -6.17 -10.20
CA PHE A 182 -17.36 -6.88 -10.78
C PHE A 182 -17.36 -6.76 -12.32
N GLY A 183 -18.54 -6.90 -12.95
CA GLY A 183 -18.67 -6.71 -14.40
C GLY A 183 -18.33 -5.29 -14.84
N LEU A 184 -18.80 -4.28 -14.13
CA LEU A 184 -18.49 -2.87 -14.41
C LEU A 184 -17.01 -2.55 -14.22
N ALA A 185 -16.33 -3.18 -13.26
CA ALA A 185 -14.91 -3.00 -13.03
C ALA A 185 -14.04 -3.52 -14.19
N LEU A 186 -14.56 -4.38 -15.08
CA LEU A 186 -13.89 -4.78 -16.31
C LEU A 186 -13.62 -3.57 -17.23
N VAL A 187 -14.52 -2.59 -17.29
CA VAL A 187 -14.41 -1.45 -18.20
C VAL A 187 -13.14 -0.62 -17.92
N PRO A 188 -12.90 -0.10 -16.70
CA PRO A 188 -11.67 0.64 -16.43
C PRO A 188 -10.41 -0.22 -16.55
N ILE A 189 -10.45 -1.52 -16.19
CA ILE A 189 -9.28 -2.42 -16.33
C ILE A 189 -8.97 -2.69 -17.81
N LEU A 190 -9.97 -2.91 -18.66
CA LEU A 190 -9.76 -3.03 -20.11
C LEU A 190 -9.24 -1.73 -20.70
N GLY A 191 -9.79 -0.59 -20.28
CA GLY A 191 -9.26 0.73 -20.66
C GLY A 191 -7.79 0.90 -20.27
N ALA A 192 -7.44 0.56 -19.03
CA ALA A 192 -6.05 0.58 -18.57
C ALA A 192 -5.17 -0.37 -19.38
N LEU A 193 -5.63 -1.57 -19.70
CA LEU A 193 -4.89 -2.55 -20.52
C LEU A 193 -4.60 -1.98 -21.92
N VAL A 194 -5.59 -1.37 -22.56
CA VAL A 194 -5.41 -0.75 -23.89
C VAL A 194 -4.39 0.39 -23.82
N VAL A 195 -4.56 1.32 -22.88
CA VAL A 195 -3.63 2.44 -22.68
C VAL A 195 -2.22 1.93 -22.38
N PHE A 196 -2.11 0.90 -21.53
CA PHE A 196 -0.83 0.31 -21.15
C PHE A 196 -0.13 -0.38 -22.34
N MET A 197 -0.87 -1.11 -23.17
CA MET A 197 -0.34 -1.74 -24.38
C MET A 197 0.18 -0.71 -25.40
N LEU A 198 -0.53 0.42 -25.53
CA LEU A 198 -0.20 1.45 -26.52
C LEU A 198 0.95 2.37 -26.05
N LEU A 199 0.97 2.76 -24.78
CA LEU A 199 1.84 3.83 -24.29
C LEU A 199 2.98 3.36 -23.39
N ALA A 200 2.84 2.24 -22.68
CA ALA A 200 3.89 1.78 -21.78
C ALA A 200 5.11 1.29 -22.56
N LYS A 201 6.29 1.72 -22.12
CA LYS A 201 7.58 1.25 -22.66
C LYS A 201 8.51 0.90 -21.50
N ASP A 202 9.30 -0.14 -21.67
CA ASP A 202 10.41 -0.45 -20.77
C ASP A 202 11.57 0.51 -21.02
N CYS A 203 12.24 0.92 -19.92
CA CYS A 203 13.43 1.76 -20.03
C CYS A 203 14.54 0.96 -20.76
N PRO A 204 15.25 1.57 -21.73
CA PRO A 204 16.33 0.89 -22.46
C PRO A 204 17.46 0.40 -21.54
N ASN A 205 17.78 1.16 -20.50
CA ASN A 205 18.84 0.84 -19.54
C ASN A 205 18.28 0.08 -18.34
N GLN A 206 17.74 -1.12 -18.55
CA GLN A 206 17.26 -1.93 -17.44
C GLN A 206 18.45 -2.55 -16.68
N PRO A 207 18.41 -2.55 -15.33
CA PRO A 207 19.37 -3.28 -14.53
C PRO A 207 19.26 -4.79 -14.84
N ALA A 208 20.40 -5.49 -14.77
CA ALA A 208 20.41 -6.94 -14.95
C ALA A 208 19.45 -7.64 -13.97
N PRO A 209 18.75 -8.70 -14.39
CA PRO A 209 17.86 -9.46 -13.53
C PRO A 209 18.58 -9.96 -12.29
N LYS A 210 17.97 -9.80 -11.13
CA LYS A 210 18.51 -10.26 -9.85
C LYS A 210 18.51 -11.79 -9.79
N ARG A 211 19.57 -12.37 -9.24
CA ARG A 211 19.72 -13.81 -9.01
C ARG A 211 18.96 -14.22 -7.75
N TRP A 212 18.59 -15.50 -7.66
CA TRP A 212 18.00 -16.04 -6.43
C TRP A 212 18.88 -15.86 -5.19
N ALA A 213 20.19 -15.89 -5.38
CA ALA A 213 21.17 -15.61 -4.33
C ALA A 213 21.01 -14.19 -3.73
N ASP A 214 20.63 -13.19 -4.55
CA ASP A 214 20.41 -11.81 -4.09
C ASP A 214 19.19 -11.71 -3.17
N TYR A 215 18.12 -12.46 -3.50
CA TYR A 215 16.93 -12.56 -2.63
C TYR A 215 17.29 -13.28 -1.32
N ALA A 216 18.02 -14.38 -1.39
CA ALA A 216 18.45 -15.11 -0.21
C ALA A 216 19.40 -14.27 0.68
N ALA A 217 20.28 -13.48 0.09
CA ALA A 217 21.18 -12.58 0.81
C ALA A 217 20.42 -11.51 1.59
N VAL A 218 19.37 -10.92 0.97
CA VAL A 218 18.50 -9.92 1.63
C VAL A 218 17.73 -10.56 2.79
N LEU A 219 17.16 -11.75 2.60
CA LEU A 219 16.38 -12.46 3.62
C LEU A 219 17.23 -12.89 4.84
N LYS A 220 18.55 -13.08 4.67
CA LYS A 220 19.48 -13.38 5.78
C LYS A 220 19.76 -12.16 6.67
N GLN A 221 19.50 -10.95 6.20
CA GLN A 221 19.79 -9.74 6.96
C GLN A 221 18.66 -9.45 7.95
N ARG A 222 19.01 -9.24 9.23
CA ARG A 222 18.06 -8.95 10.32
C ARG A 222 17.25 -7.68 10.05
N ASP A 223 17.86 -6.67 9.43
CA ASP A 223 17.18 -5.40 9.16
C ASP A 223 16.03 -5.55 8.15
N THR A 224 16.11 -6.52 7.23
CA THR A 224 15.00 -6.84 6.32
C THR A 224 13.72 -7.17 7.09
N TRP A 225 13.82 -7.97 8.16
CA TRP A 225 12.67 -8.38 8.95
C TRP A 225 12.10 -7.24 9.79
N TRP A 226 12.94 -6.30 10.24
CA TRP A 226 12.48 -5.08 10.87
C TRP A 226 11.66 -4.21 9.90
N PHE A 227 12.15 -3.97 8.68
CA PHE A 227 11.39 -3.26 7.67
C PHE A 227 10.11 -3.99 7.27
N CYS A 228 10.14 -5.33 7.19
CA CYS A 228 8.95 -6.14 6.97
C CYS A 228 7.90 -5.93 8.07
N LEU A 229 8.31 -5.98 9.34
CA LEU A 229 7.42 -5.76 10.49
C LEU A 229 6.84 -4.34 10.45
N PHE A 230 7.67 -3.34 10.26
CA PHE A 230 7.24 -1.94 10.24
C PHE A 230 6.25 -1.70 9.10
N TYR A 231 6.51 -2.20 7.91
CA TYR A 231 5.60 -2.03 6.79
C TYR A 231 4.33 -2.91 6.92
N ALA A 232 4.42 -4.06 7.56
CA ALA A 232 3.26 -4.89 7.88
C ALA A 232 2.26 -4.15 8.78
N VAL A 233 2.73 -3.33 9.71
CA VAL A 233 1.86 -2.53 10.58
C VAL A 233 1.37 -1.26 9.88
N THR A 234 2.23 -0.50 9.19
CA THR A 234 1.79 0.74 8.52
C THR A 234 0.92 0.45 7.30
N PHE A 235 1.43 -0.27 6.31
CA PHE A 235 0.68 -0.57 5.09
C PHE A 235 -0.38 -1.64 5.32
N GLY A 236 -0.04 -2.70 6.09
CA GLY A 236 -1.00 -3.73 6.44
C GLY A 236 -2.18 -3.17 7.24
N GLY A 237 -1.92 -2.31 8.22
CA GLY A 237 -2.95 -1.58 8.96
C GLY A 237 -3.81 -0.72 8.04
N PHE A 238 -3.18 0.06 7.16
CA PHE A 238 -3.88 0.89 6.18
C PHE A 238 -4.81 0.07 5.28
N VAL A 239 -4.27 -0.94 4.59
CA VAL A 239 -5.06 -1.71 3.62
C VAL A 239 -6.06 -2.65 4.29
N GLY A 240 -5.72 -3.21 5.45
CA GLY A 240 -6.63 -4.05 6.23
C GLY A 240 -7.84 -3.26 6.73
N LEU A 241 -7.63 -2.03 7.21
CA LEU A 241 -8.74 -1.11 7.52
C LEU A 241 -9.50 -0.71 6.26
N ALA A 242 -8.81 -0.35 5.17
CA ALA A 242 -9.45 0.09 3.94
C ALA A 242 -10.50 -0.93 3.42
N VAL A 243 -10.20 -2.23 3.49
CA VAL A 243 -11.16 -3.27 3.09
C VAL A 243 -12.24 -3.55 4.14
N PHE A 244 -11.99 -3.19 5.42
CA PHE A 244 -12.90 -3.52 6.52
C PHE A 244 -13.83 -2.38 6.93
N LEU A 245 -13.44 -1.11 6.72
CA LEU A 245 -14.13 0.06 7.26
C LEU A 245 -15.60 0.18 6.81
N ASN A 246 -15.94 -0.18 5.58
CA ASN A 246 -17.33 -0.19 5.12
C ASN A 246 -18.17 -1.13 6.00
N SER A 247 -17.71 -2.36 6.21
CA SER A 247 -18.37 -3.31 7.11
C SER A 247 -18.40 -2.82 8.56
N PHE A 248 -17.31 -2.23 9.06
CA PHE A 248 -17.25 -1.68 10.41
C PHE A 248 -18.31 -0.59 10.64
N PHE A 249 -18.38 0.42 9.77
CA PHE A 249 -19.36 1.49 9.92
C PHE A 249 -20.81 1.00 9.78
N HIS A 250 -21.04 0.03 8.90
CA HIS A 250 -22.35 -0.58 8.74
C HIS A 250 -22.78 -1.35 9.99
N VAL A 251 -21.92 -2.23 10.50
CA VAL A 251 -22.25 -3.12 11.63
C VAL A 251 -22.22 -2.38 12.96
N GLN A 252 -21.25 -1.50 13.16
CA GLN A 252 -21.04 -0.85 14.46
C GLN A 252 -21.99 0.33 14.70
N TYR A 253 -22.26 1.11 13.66
CA TYR A 253 -23.07 2.33 13.77
C TYR A 253 -24.42 2.22 13.07
N GLY A 254 -24.75 1.06 12.49
CA GLY A 254 -26.05 0.85 11.82
C GLY A 254 -26.21 1.68 10.54
N LEU A 255 -25.14 2.18 9.95
CA LEU A 255 -25.22 2.97 8.72
C LEU A 255 -25.61 2.08 7.54
N ASN A 256 -26.36 2.63 6.57
CA ASN A 256 -26.54 1.94 5.30
C ASN A 256 -25.18 1.81 4.56
N SER A 257 -25.06 0.82 3.66
CA SER A 257 -23.78 0.49 3.00
C SER A 257 -23.16 1.65 2.23
N VAL A 258 -23.99 2.55 1.66
CA VAL A 258 -23.51 3.72 0.90
C VAL A 258 -22.91 4.77 1.83
N THR A 259 -23.61 5.13 2.92
CA THR A 259 -23.11 6.07 3.92
C THR A 259 -21.87 5.54 4.62
N ALA A 260 -21.84 4.23 4.94
CA ALA A 260 -20.66 3.55 5.46
C ALA A 260 -19.49 3.64 4.47
N GLY A 261 -19.74 3.49 3.16
CA GLY A 261 -18.78 3.70 2.09
C GLY A 261 -18.22 5.10 2.04
N TYR A 262 -19.04 6.14 2.24
CA TYR A 262 -18.57 7.53 2.29
C TYR A 262 -17.66 7.78 3.48
N CYS A 263 -18.00 7.28 4.67
CA CYS A 263 -17.14 7.34 5.85
C CYS A 263 -15.80 6.60 5.62
N ALA A 264 -15.85 5.41 5.03
CA ALA A 264 -14.66 4.64 4.69
C ALA A 264 -13.79 5.39 3.67
N THR A 265 -14.38 5.97 2.63
CA THR A 265 -13.67 6.75 1.61
C THR A 265 -12.94 7.94 2.23
N LEU A 266 -13.59 8.68 3.13
CA LEU A 266 -12.98 9.81 3.82
C LEU A 266 -11.71 9.36 4.58
N CYS A 267 -11.77 8.24 5.30
CA CYS A 267 -10.64 7.69 6.02
C CYS A 267 -9.52 7.22 5.07
N VAL A 268 -9.87 6.55 3.99
CA VAL A 268 -8.92 6.03 2.98
C VAL A 268 -8.24 7.17 2.23
N LEU A 269 -8.94 8.27 1.94
CA LEU A 269 -8.36 9.49 1.35
C LEU A 269 -7.19 10.01 2.20
N ALA A 270 -7.39 10.11 3.52
CA ALA A 270 -6.33 10.57 4.42
C ALA A 270 -5.08 9.67 4.29
N GLY A 271 -5.24 8.35 4.36
CA GLY A 271 -4.12 7.42 4.27
C GLY A 271 -3.43 7.39 2.91
N SER A 272 -4.17 7.58 1.83
CA SER A 272 -3.62 7.57 0.47
C SER A 272 -2.83 8.86 0.18
N PHE A 273 -3.41 10.03 0.46
CA PHE A 273 -2.81 11.32 0.09
C PHE A 273 -1.77 11.82 1.08
N LEU A 274 -1.78 11.39 2.34
CA LEU A 274 -0.74 11.75 3.31
C LEU A 274 0.54 10.90 3.20
N ARG A 275 0.58 9.87 2.36
CA ARG A 275 1.78 9.05 2.14
C ARG A 275 2.99 9.86 1.64
N PRO A 276 2.87 10.72 0.60
CA PRO A 276 3.98 11.57 0.18
C PRO A 276 4.42 12.57 1.26
N VAL A 277 3.46 13.08 2.03
CA VAL A 277 3.75 13.98 3.16
C VAL A 277 4.61 13.28 4.21
N GLY A 278 4.31 12.01 4.52
CA GLY A 278 5.11 11.19 5.41
C GLY A 278 6.55 10.99 4.93
N GLY A 279 6.76 10.75 3.63
CA GLY A 279 8.08 10.69 3.02
C GLY A 279 8.85 12.01 3.16
N TYR A 280 8.22 13.12 2.78
CA TYR A 280 8.81 14.46 2.92
C TYR A 280 9.18 14.82 4.36
N LEU A 281 8.29 14.54 5.32
CA LEU A 281 8.58 14.77 6.73
C LEU A 281 9.70 13.87 7.25
N ALA A 282 9.78 12.63 6.75
CA ALA A 282 10.86 11.70 7.09
C ALA A 282 12.22 12.19 6.58
N ASP A 283 12.28 12.78 5.38
CA ASP A 283 13.51 13.39 4.86
C ASP A 283 13.96 14.58 5.72
N ARG A 284 13.01 15.39 6.19
CA ARG A 284 13.31 16.62 6.94
C ARG A 284 13.62 16.37 8.42
N PHE A 285 12.84 15.54 9.09
CA PHE A 285 12.93 15.31 10.55
C PHE A 285 13.62 14.00 10.92
N GLY A 286 13.83 13.12 9.93
CA GLY A 286 14.36 11.78 10.07
C GLY A 286 13.28 10.72 10.21
N GLY A 287 13.41 9.66 9.38
CA GLY A 287 12.42 8.58 9.31
C GLY A 287 12.23 7.81 10.61
N ILE A 288 13.29 7.64 11.41
CA ILE A 288 13.23 6.94 12.71
C ILE A 288 12.36 7.71 13.69
N ARG A 289 12.64 9.02 13.87
CA ARG A 289 11.87 9.86 14.80
C ARG A 289 10.42 9.92 14.39
N LEU A 290 10.18 10.17 13.10
CA LEU A 290 8.83 10.26 12.55
C LEU A 290 8.05 8.97 12.77
N LEU A 291 8.63 7.79 12.47
CA LEU A 291 7.96 6.50 12.66
C LEU A 291 7.55 6.24 14.12
N ILE A 292 8.38 6.61 15.09
CA ILE A 292 8.04 6.46 16.51
C ILE A 292 6.76 7.25 16.83
N PHE A 293 6.70 8.54 16.44
CA PHE A 293 5.52 9.37 16.65
C PHE A 293 4.28 8.85 15.92
N LEU A 294 4.46 8.40 14.67
CA LEU A 294 3.36 7.86 13.88
C LEU A 294 2.80 6.56 14.47
N TYR A 295 3.63 5.65 14.96
CA TYR A 295 3.16 4.42 15.60
C TYR A 295 2.43 4.67 16.91
N VAL A 296 2.95 5.57 17.75
CA VAL A 296 2.27 5.96 19.00
C VAL A 296 0.94 6.65 18.69
N GLY A 297 0.92 7.57 17.72
CA GLY A 297 -0.29 8.26 17.29
C GLY A 297 -1.35 7.31 16.70
N ALA A 298 -0.94 6.39 15.80
CA ALA A 298 -1.84 5.38 15.24
C ALA A 298 -2.39 4.47 16.34
N GLY A 299 -1.51 3.99 17.24
CA GLY A 299 -1.91 3.19 18.39
C GLY A 299 -2.91 3.92 19.27
N GLY A 300 -2.67 5.19 19.60
CA GLY A 300 -3.58 6.03 20.36
C GLY A 300 -4.96 6.18 19.71
N CYS A 301 -5.01 6.43 18.40
CA CYS A 301 -6.27 6.47 17.66
C CYS A 301 -7.03 5.13 17.73
N MET A 302 -6.34 3.99 17.63
CA MET A 302 -6.96 2.67 17.72
C MET A 302 -7.46 2.37 19.14
N LEU A 303 -6.70 2.78 20.17
CA LEU A 303 -7.13 2.60 21.56
C LEU A 303 -8.38 3.41 21.87
N LEU A 304 -8.53 4.62 21.34
CA LEU A 304 -9.75 5.42 21.50
C LEU A 304 -10.99 4.77 20.89
N LEU A 305 -10.82 3.88 19.91
CA LEU A 305 -11.93 3.14 19.29
C LEU A 305 -12.42 1.96 20.13
N THR A 306 -11.70 1.55 21.17
CA THR A 306 -12.11 0.45 22.05
C THR A 306 -13.37 0.76 22.84
N ASP A 307 -13.61 2.02 23.18
CA ASP A 307 -14.79 2.48 23.92
C ASP A 307 -16.00 2.73 22.99
N VAL A 308 -15.86 2.40 21.71
CA VAL A 308 -16.93 2.60 20.70
C VAL A 308 -17.53 4.01 20.77
N PRO A 309 -16.75 5.05 20.51
CA PRO A 309 -17.19 6.44 20.64
C PRO A 309 -18.32 6.76 19.65
N PRO A 310 -19.05 7.88 19.83
CA PRO A 310 -20.03 8.36 18.85
C PRO A 310 -19.45 8.46 17.44
N LEU A 311 -20.29 8.29 16.40
CA LEU A 311 -19.86 8.18 14.99
C LEU A 311 -18.86 9.27 14.58
N ALA A 312 -19.12 10.53 14.91
CA ALA A 312 -18.24 11.64 14.53
C ALA A 312 -16.80 11.48 15.10
N ILE A 313 -16.69 11.05 16.34
CA ILE A 313 -15.39 10.78 17.00
C ILE A 313 -14.76 9.53 16.38
N GLY A 314 -15.54 8.47 16.14
CA GLY A 314 -15.06 7.25 15.49
C GLY A 314 -14.51 7.49 14.09
N VAL A 315 -15.21 8.28 13.26
CA VAL A 315 -14.73 8.69 11.93
C VAL A 315 -13.47 9.54 12.04
N SER A 316 -13.43 10.50 12.98
CA SER A 316 -12.24 11.35 13.18
C SER A 316 -11.02 10.55 13.61
N CYS A 317 -11.17 9.61 14.56
CA CYS A 317 -10.09 8.72 14.99
C CYS A 317 -9.58 7.84 13.84
N LEU A 318 -10.48 7.29 13.02
CA LEU A 318 -10.11 6.47 11.87
C LEU A 318 -9.48 7.32 10.75
N PHE A 319 -10.00 8.51 10.48
CA PHE A 319 -9.40 9.44 9.53
C PHE A 319 -7.96 9.80 9.90
N LEU A 320 -7.75 10.20 11.16
CA LEU A 320 -6.41 10.50 11.68
C LEU A 320 -5.52 9.26 11.70
N GLY A 321 -6.02 8.13 12.22
CA GLY A 321 -5.28 6.87 12.28
C GLY A 321 -4.86 6.37 10.91
N MET A 322 -5.75 6.40 9.92
CA MET A 322 -5.45 6.03 8.52
C MET A 322 -4.44 7.00 7.90
N GLY A 323 -4.58 8.31 8.14
CA GLY A 323 -3.63 9.32 7.69
C GLY A 323 -2.23 9.09 8.26
N ILE A 324 -2.14 8.79 9.56
CA ILE A 324 -0.90 8.46 10.26
C ILE A 324 -0.26 7.18 9.69
N LEU A 325 -1.04 6.12 9.45
CA LEU A 325 -0.56 4.89 8.81
C LEU A 325 -0.05 5.17 7.39
N GLY A 326 -0.77 6.00 6.63
CA GLY A 326 -0.35 6.44 5.30
C GLY A 326 0.99 7.19 5.32
N MET A 327 1.17 8.15 6.24
CA MET A 327 2.46 8.82 6.45
C MET A 327 3.56 7.82 6.84
N GLY A 328 3.23 6.82 7.67
CA GLY A 328 4.15 5.75 8.05
C GLY A 328 4.66 4.95 6.86
N ASN A 329 3.80 4.70 5.85
CA ASN A 329 4.21 4.05 4.61
C ASN A 329 5.31 4.82 3.87
N GLY A 330 5.20 6.15 3.82
CA GLY A 330 6.22 7.02 3.25
C GLY A 330 7.53 7.00 4.04
N ALA A 331 7.42 7.06 5.37
CA ALA A 331 8.58 7.08 6.26
C ALA A 331 9.38 5.76 6.26
N VAL A 332 8.71 4.60 6.17
CA VAL A 332 9.41 3.30 6.00
C VAL A 332 10.21 3.29 4.71
N PHE A 333 9.61 3.71 3.59
CA PHE A 333 10.31 3.72 2.30
C PHE A 333 11.34 4.83 2.14
N GLN A 334 11.39 5.81 3.05
CA GLN A 334 12.50 6.75 3.16
C GLN A 334 13.76 6.10 3.74
N LEU A 335 13.60 5.15 4.69
CA LEU A 335 14.72 4.47 5.35
C LEU A 335 15.27 3.27 4.54
N VAL A 336 14.41 2.57 3.80
CA VAL A 336 14.76 1.36 3.03
C VAL A 336 15.93 1.59 2.05
N PRO A 337 15.92 2.63 1.19
CA PRO A 337 17.02 2.88 0.25
C PRO A 337 18.35 3.22 0.94
N GLN A 338 18.30 3.84 2.12
CA GLN A 338 19.50 4.22 2.87
C GLN A 338 20.23 2.97 3.38
N ARG A 339 19.49 1.94 3.79
CA ARG A 339 20.08 0.69 4.28
C ARG A 339 20.49 -0.27 3.16
N PHE A 340 19.75 -0.27 2.05
CA PHE A 340 19.89 -1.24 0.96
C PHE A 340 20.01 -0.56 -0.41
N PRO A 341 21.02 0.29 -0.63
CA PRO A 341 21.11 1.10 -1.85
C PRO A 341 21.24 0.25 -3.13
N THR A 342 21.89 -0.90 -3.06
CA THR A 342 22.13 -1.80 -4.21
C THR A 342 21.03 -2.85 -4.41
N GLN A 343 20.14 -3.04 -3.41
CA GLN A 343 19.16 -4.12 -3.36
C GLN A 343 17.71 -3.60 -3.23
N ILE A 344 17.49 -2.31 -3.52
CA ILE A 344 16.19 -1.62 -3.35
C ILE A 344 15.04 -2.41 -3.99
N GLY A 345 15.19 -2.89 -5.22
CA GLY A 345 14.13 -3.59 -5.94
C GLY A 345 13.69 -4.89 -5.26
N VAL A 346 14.65 -5.72 -4.84
CA VAL A 346 14.39 -6.97 -4.09
C VAL A 346 13.69 -6.68 -2.78
N LEU A 347 14.23 -5.71 -2.03
CA LEU A 347 13.70 -5.38 -0.71
C LEU A 347 12.31 -4.74 -0.78
N THR A 348 12.07 -3.86 -1.76
CA THR A 348 10.73 -3.29 -1.99
C THR A 348 9.69 -4.38 -2.24
N GLY A 349 10.05 -5.44 -2.99
CA GLY A 349 9.17 -6.59 -3.20
C GLY A 349 8.89 -7.35 -1.90
N ILE A 350 9.92 -7.68 -1.13
CA ILE A 350 9.82 -8.43 0.13
C ILE A 350 9.04 -7.62 1.19
N VAL A 351 9.43 -6.39 1.44
CA VAL A 351 8.76 -5.48 2.39
C VAL A 351 7.33 -5.21 1.95
N GLY A 352 7.10 -5.02 0.65
CA GLY A 352 5.77 -4.86 0.08
C GLY A 352 4.87 -6.07 0.29
N ALA A 353 5.42 -7.30 0.14
CA ALA A 353 4.70 -8.54 0.42
C ALA A 353 4.35 -8.67 1.90
N ALA A 354 5.30 -8.35 2.79
CA ALA A 354 5.05 -8.34 4.24
C ALA A 354 3.95 -7.35 4.63
N GLY A 355 3.88 -6.19 3.97
CA GLY A 355 2.79 -5.22 4.14
C GLY A 355 1.41 -5.81 3.81
N GLY A 356 1.28 -6.51 2.68
CA GLY A 356 0.04 -7.19 2.32
C GLY A 356 -0.31 -8.31 3.30
N LEU A 357 0.69 -9.08 3.77
CA LEU A 357 0.50 -10.11 4.78
C LEU A 357 0.00 -9.52 6.11
N GLY A 358 0.55 -8.37 6.55
CA GLY A 358 0.04 -7.64 7.71
C GLY A 358 -1.44 -7.26 7.54
N GLY A 359 -1.83 -6.84 6.33
CA GLY A 359 -3.21 -6.53 5.98
C GLY A 359 -4.15 -7.73 6.07
N PHE A 360 -3.69 -8.94 5.76
CA PHE A 360 -4.47 -10.16 5.89
C PHE A 360 -4.91 -10.43 7.33
N PHE A 361 -4.05 -10.16 8.31
CA PHE A 361 -4.36 -10.48 9.71
C PHE A 361 -5.44 -9.57 10.30
N LEU A 362 -5.51 -8.30 9.92
CA LEU A 362 -6.37 -7.31 10.59
C LEU A 362 -7.89 -7.57 10.38
N PRO A 363 -8.42 -7.78 9.17
CA PRO A 363 -9.83 -8.13 8.97
C PRO A 363 -10.21 -9.44 9.65
N ASN A 364 -9.32 -10.45 9.61
CA ASN A 364 -9.52 -11.72 10.32
C ASN A 364 -9.60 -11.52 11.83
N LEU A 365 -8.69 -10.72 12.41
CA LEU A 365 -8.70 -10.41 13.85
C LEU A 365 -9.99 -9.72 14.25
N LEU A 366 -10.41 -8.69 13.51
CA LEU A 366 -11.64 -7.94 13.76
C LEU A 366 -12.88 -8.82 13.64
N GLY A 367 -12.98 -9.65 12.59
CA GLY A 367 -14.11 -10.56 12.37
C GLY A 367 -14.20 -11.64 13.45
N ASN A 368 -13.10 -12.31 13.78
CA ASN A 368 -13.06 -13.34 14.82
C ASN A 368 -13.41 -12.78 16.21
N LEU A 369 -12.81 -11.67 16.60
CA LEU A 369 -13.08 -11.06 17.90
C LEU A 369 -14.53 -10.56 17.99
N ARG A 370 -15.08 -9.99 16.93
CA ARG A 370 -16.49 -9.64 16.87
C ARG A 370 -17.39 -10.86 17.07
N HIS A 371 -17.07 -11.97 16.43
CA HIS A 371 -17.83 -13.21 16.57
C HIS A 371 -17.80 -13.75 18.01
N LEU A 372 -16.63 -13.71 18.66
CA LEU A 372 -16.43 -14.26 20.02
C LEU A 372 -16.96 -13.34 21.12
N THR A 373 -16.80 -12.03 20.98
CA THR A 373 -17.06 -11.06 22.06
C THR A 373 -18.26 -10.14 21.81
N GLY A 374 -18.84 -10.18 20.61
CA GLY A 374 -19.88 -9.25 20.19
C GLY A 374 -19.38 -7.83 19.89
N SER A 375 -18.05 -7.55 20.00
CA SER A 375 -17.48 -6.21 19.86
C SER A 375 -16.21 -6.21 19.01
N PHE A 376 -15.92 -5.11 18.31
CA PHE A 376 -14.65 -4.87 17.63
C PHE A 376 -13.56 -4.33 18.56
N ALA A 377 -13.89 -3.95 19.80
CA ALA A 377 -12.99 -3.33 20.77
C ALA A 377 -11.68 -4.09 20.94
N GLY A 378 -11.74 -5.40 21.13
CA GLY A 378 -10.54 -6.26 21.28
C GLY A 378 -9.62 -6.21 20.07
N GLY A 379 -10.16 -6.12 18.85
CA GLY A 379 -9.38 -6.03 17.62
C GLY A 379 -8.62 -4.70 17.52
N PHE A 380 -9.28 -3.60 17.82
CA PHE A 380 -8.64 -2.28 17.89
C PHE A 380 -7.62 -2.18 19.01
N LEU A 381 -7.90 -2.78 20.20
CA LEU A 381 -6.96 -2.87 21.31
C LEU A 381 -5.68 -3.59 20.90
N ILE A 382 -5.79 -4.77 20.30
CA ILE A 382 -4.63 -5.56 19.87
C ILE A 382 -3.85 -4.81 18.79
N PHE A 383 -4.52 -4.26 17.78
CA PHE A 383 -3.84 -3.51 16.71
C PHE A 383 -3.16 -2.25 17.26
N GLY A 384 -3.81 -1.51 18.17
CA GLY A 384 -3.24 -0.35 18.84
C GLY A 384 -2.00 -0.70 19.66
N ALA A 385 -2.06 -1.79 20.43
CA ALA A 385 -0.92 -2.29 21.20
C ALA A 385 0.25 -2.71 20.30
N VAL A 386 -0.02 -3.41 19.18
CA VAL A 386 1.01 -3.79 18.19
C VAL A 386 1.64 -2.55 17.56
N ALA A 387 0.87 -1.53 17.21
CA ALA A 387 1.40 -0.27 16.68
C ALA A 387 2.35 0.40 17.69
N ILE A 388 1.94 0.55 18.95
CA ILE A 388 2.80 1.13 20.00
C ILE A 388 4.06 0.28 20.21
N ALA A 389 3.94 -1.05 20.23
CA ALA A 389 5.09 -1.95 20.34
C ALA A 389 6.05 -1.79 19.15
N CYS A 390 5.54 -1.54 17.93
CA CYS A 390 6.40 -1.20 16.78
C CYS A 390 7.13 0.14 16.99
N GLY A 391 6.49 1.15 17.58
CA GLY A 391 7.17 2.39 17.96
C GLY A 391 8.35 2.14 18.92
N ALA A 392 8.15 1.29 19.93
CA ALA A 392 9.23 0.85 20.83
C ALA A 392 10.31 0.04 20.09
N ALA A 393 9.93 -0.82 19.16
CA ALA A 393 10.86 -1.59 18.33
C ALA A 393 11.70 -0.67 17.44
N VAL A 394 11.12 0.35 16.80
CA VAL A 394 11.87 1.38 16.04
C VAL A 394 12.89 2.07 16.96
N ARG A 395 12.50 2.43 18.19
CA ARG A 395 13.41 3.04 19.16
C ARG A 395 14.55 2.10 19.55
N TYR A 396 14.26 0.82 19.70
CA TYR A 396 15.27 -0.20 20.02
C TYR A 396 16.30 -0.37 18.89
N VAL A 397 15.83 -0.48 17.63
CA VAL A 397 16.76 -0.68 16.50
C VAL A 397 17.49 0.60 16.11
N SER A 398 16.97 1.79 16.45
CA SER A 398 17.56 3.08 16.12
C SER A 398 19.03 3.18 16.56
N HIS A 399 19.37 2.61 17.72
CA HIS A 399 20.74 2.62 18.24
C HIS A 399 21.76 1.88 17.34
N ARG A 400 21.29 0.93 16.52
CA ARG A 400 22.13 0.19 15.57
C ARG A 400 22.16 0.85 14.20
N TRP A 401 21.16 1.63 13.86
CA TRP A 401 21.00 2.23 12.55
C TRP A 401 21.61 3.62 12.45
N GLU A 402 21.48 4.42 13.52
CA GLU A 402 22.08 5.74 13.60
C GLU A 402 23.61 5.64 13.63
N GLY A 403 24.28 6.38 12.74
CA GLY A 403 25.73 6.33 12.55
C GLY A 403 26.23 5.18 11.66
N ALA A 404 25.42 4.13 11.43
CA ALA A 404 25.78 3.03 10.55
C ALA A 404 25.38 3.31 9.09
N PHE A 405 24.11 3.66 8.83
CA PHE A 405 23.62 3.96 7.48
C PHE A 405 22.63 5.14 7.44
N VAL A 406 22.17 5.61 8.58
CA VAL A 406 21.37 6.83 8.70
C VAL A 406 22.00 7.79 9.69
N GLY A 407 21.77 9.09 9.51
CA GLY A 407 22.13 10.11 10.48
C GLY A 407 21.19 10.11 11.69
N ARG A 408 21.44 11.02 12.62
CA ARG A 408 20.65 11.14 13.86
C ARG A 408 19.17 11.30 13.57
N GLY A 409 18.32 10.43 14.15
CA GLY A 409 16.88 10.40 13.96
C GLY A 409 16.43 9.81 12.61
N GLY A 410 17.36 9.23 11.81
CA GLY A 410 17.04 8.63 10.51
C GLY A 410 17.04 9.63 9.34
N VAL A 411 17.68 10.79 9.53
CA VAL A 411 17.95 11.73 8.42
C VAL A 411 18.95 11.07 7.48
N ALA A 412 18.75 11.21 6.15
CA ALA A 412 19.75 10.74 5.20
C ALA A 412 21.11 11.40 5.50
N SER A 413 22.14 10.59 5.66
CA SER A 413 23.50 11.11 5.77
C SER A 413 23.79 11.82 4.45
N GLY A 414 23.98 13.14 4.46
CA GLY A 414 24.34 13.90 3.26
C GLY A 414 25.49 13.17 2.60
N SER A 415 25.31 12.74 1.35
CA SER A 415 26.30 12.01 0.60
C SER A 415 27.56 12.86 0.47
N ALA A 416 28.57 12.58 1.30
CA ALA A 416 29.93 12.68 0.81
C ALA A 416 30.02 11.74 -0.41
N PRO A 417 30.67 12.14 -1.54
CA PRO A 417 30.87 11.23 -2.66
C PRO A 417 31.53 9.97 -2.11
N ALA A 418 31.03 8.80 -2.52
CA ALA A 418 31.50 7.51 -2.09
C ALA A 418 33.02 7.43 -2.36
N GLU A 419 33.81 7.79 -1.38
CA GLU A 419 35.16 7.26 -1.29
C GLU A 419 34.99 5.76 -1.12
N THR A 420 35.51 5.05 -2.09
CA THR A 420 35.58 3.60 -2.16
C THR A 420 36.08 3.06 -0.83
N VAL A 421 35.19 2.47 -0.05
CA VAL A 421 35.57 1.68 1.11
C VAL A 421 36.35 0.48 0.56
N PRO A 422 37.61 0.30 0.93
CA PRO A 422 38.41 -0.82 0.48
C PRO A 422 37.74 -2.13 0.85
N ALA A 423 37.72 -3.08 -0.08
CA ALA A 423 37.09 -4.39 0.07
C ALA A 423 37.59 -5.21 1.28
N GLU A 424 38.65 -4.78 1.93
CA GLU A 424 39.25 -5.45 3.10
C GLU A 424 38.49 -5.24 4.43
N ALA A 425 37.64 -4.22 4.55
CA ALA A 425 36.88 -3.97 5.79
C ALA A 425 35.62 -4.85 5.97
N ILE A 426 35.25 -5.65 4.96
CA ILE A 426 34.05 -6.50 4.99
C ILE A 426 34.34 -7.94 5.47
N ALA A 427 35.62 -8.30 5.60
CA ALA A 427 36.01 -9.67 5.98
C ALA A 427 36.12 -9.91 7.50
N THR A 428 36.00 -8.88 8.35
CA THR A 428 36.24 -8.98 9.81
C THR A 428 35.13 -8.44 10.70
N ALA A 429 33.87 -8.39 10.21
CA ALA A 429 32.71 -8.05 11.05
C ALA A 429 31.58 -9.09 10.96
#